data_7f8730153bd00b82de4dda195351d292
#
_entry.id   7f8730153bd00b82de4dda195351d292
#
_cell.length_a   1.000
_cell.length_b   1.000
_cell.length_c   1.000
_cell.angle_alpha   90.00
_cell.angle_beta   90.00
_cell.angle_gamma   90.00
#
_symmetry.space_group_name_H-M   'P 1'
#
loop_
_entity.id
_entity.type
_entity.pdbx_description
1 polymer ?
#
loop_
_entity_poly.entity_id
_entity_poly.type
_entity_poly.pdbx_seq_one_letter_code
_entity_poly.pdbx_strand_id
1 'polypeptide(L)'
;MSQDYRSITELPDSLLNTEQLMRLSHRYLLGARLVTAKRVLEVACGAGAGLGLLAQSVQQLVAADYSLSVLQMAQAHYTRRYPLVCGDASWLPFPAAAFDVICCFEALYYLPDYNHFLRESRRILTSGGTLLLSVSNPDWRYFVPGLLTTHYPTAPALAQSLLNAGFTDLQLFGILPSSAASPLTRLRHHLRRWVLQANPSIATGVFAQTLKRLLYSRLLPMPAELTPHAAAAMGGEVKMTPLPLDRPDTVHRVLYVLCSAGSSAEACEANP
;
A
#
# COMPACT_ATOMS: atom_id res chain seq x y z
N MET A 1 21.04 -1.01 -14.07
CA MET A 1 21.23 -0.54 -12.68
C MET A 1 19.92 -0.81 -11.94
N SER A 2 19.93 -1.63 -10.89
CA SER A 2 18.73 -1.83 -10.09
C SER A 2 18.40 -0.54 -9.32
N GLN A 3 17.19 -0.07 -9.42
CA GLN A 3 16.71 1.12 -8.72
C GLN A 3 16.73 0.85 -7.20
N ASP A 4 17.37 1.72 -6.42
CA ASP A 4 17.42 1.56 -4.97
C ASP A 4 16.15 2.15 -4.32
N TYR A 5 15.24 1.30 -3.90
CA TYR A 5 13.99 1.68 -3.24
C TYR A 5 14.14 1.96 -1.73
N ARG A 6 15.33 1.82 -1.14
CA ARG A 6 15.55 2.09 0.29
C ARG A 6 15.19 3.52 0.69
N SER A 7 15.39 4.47 -0.20
CA SER A 7 15.12 5.90 0.08
C SER A 7 13.62 6.23 0.20
N ILE A 8 12.74 5.38 -0.30
CA ILE A 8 11.30 5.56 -0.29
C ILE A 8 10.55 4.53 0.56
N THR A 9 11.24 3.45 0.95
CA THR A 9 10.67 2.42 1.82
C THR A 9 10.60 2.91 3.26
N GLU A 10 9.51 2.58 3.93
CA GLU A 10 9.36 2.77 5.37
C GLU A 10 10.26 1.78 6.09
N LEU A 11 11.47 2.22 6.46
CA LEU A 11 12.47 1.38 7.12
C LEU A 11 12.38 1.47 8.65
N PRO A 12 12.75 0.42 9.39
CA PRO A 12 12.88 0.47 10.85
C PRO A 12 13.72 1.69 11.28
N ASP A 13 13.36 2.31 12.40
CA ASP A 13 13.98 3.50 12.98
C ASP A 13 13.87 4.79 12.12
N SER A 14 13.29 4.73 10.93
CA SER A 14 12.95 5.95 10.19
C SER A 14 11.91 6.78 10.95
N LEU A 15 12.08 8.11 10.92
CA LEU A 15 11.16 8.99 11.64
C LEU A 15 9.89 9.23 10.82
N LEU A 16 8.77 8.80 11.38
CA LEU A 16 7.43 8.95 10.83
C LEU A 16 6.60 9.92 11.68
N ASN A 17 5.75 10.70 11.04
CA ASN A 17 4.73 11.46 11.77
C ASN A 17 3.55 10.57 12.16
N THR A 18 2.72 11.05 13.10
CA THR A 18 1.56 10.32 13.62
C THR A 18 0.61 9.85 12.51
N GLU A 19 0.40 10.64 11.47
CA GLU A 19 -0.47 10.26 10.35
C GLU A 19 0.12 9.11 9.52
N GLN A 20 1.44 9.11 9.28
CA GLN A 20 2.11 8.00 8.57
C GLN A 20 2.00 6.70 9.37
N LEU A 21 2.24 6.76 10.69
CA LEU A 21 2.08 5.59 11.56
C LEU A 21 0.63 5.10 11.62
N MET A 22 -0.34 6.01 11.67
CA MET A 22 -1.76 5.67 11.62
C MET A 22 -2.12 4.96 10.30
N ARG A 23 -1.65 5.46 9.14
CA ARG A 23 -1.87 4.82 7.84
C ARG A 23 -1.24 3.43 7.78
N LEU A 24 0.00 3.32 8.26
CA LEU A 24 0.71 2.05 8.36
C LEU A 24 -0.10 1.04 9.20
N SER A 25 -0.50 1.42 10.40
CA SER A 25 -1.26 0.57 11.31
C SER A 25 -2.62 0.18 10.73
N HIS A 26 -3.34 1.13 10.14
CA HIS A 26 -4.68 0.90 9.59
C HIS A 26 -4.67 -0.13 8.45
N ARG A 27 -3.72 -0.03 7.49
CA ARG A 27 -3.68 -0.96 6.36
C ARG A 27 -3.43 -2.40 6.80
N TYR A 28 -2.60 -2.60 7.82
CA TYR A 28 -2.33 -3.94 8.34
C TYR A 28 -3.42 -4.47 9.26
N LEU A 29 -4.06 -3.61 10.06
CA LEU A 29 -5.25 -4.00 10.85
C LEU A 29 -6.41 -4.41 9.94
N LEU A 30 -6.63 -3.68 8.85
CA LEU A 30 -7.64 -4.05 7.86
C LEU A 30 -7.27 -5.37 7.18
N GLY A 31 -6.01 -5.50 6.72
CA GLY A 31 -5.52 -6.74 6.13
C GLY A 31 -5.71 -7.93 7.05
N ALA A 32 -5.29 -7.83 8.31
CA ALA A 32 -5.40 -8.91 9.29
C ALA A 32 -6.85 -9.38 9.52
N ARG A 33 -7.84 -8.49 9.44
CA ARG A 33 -9.27 -8.85 9.55
C ARG A 33 -9.77 -9.66 8.36
N LEU A 34 -9.21 -9.45 7.18
CA LEU A 34 -9.66 -10.06 5.92
C LEU A 34 -8.97 -11.39 5.59
N VAL A 35 -7.82 -11.67 6.22
CA VAL A 35 -6.94 -12.78 5.83
C VAL A 35 -7.08 -14.05 6.68
N THR A 36 -8.03 -14.09 7.62
CA THR A 36 -8.17 -15.21 8.57
C THR A 36 -8.26 -16.57 7.86
N ALA A 37 -7.45 -17.54 8.32
CA ALA A 37 -7.37 -18.92 7.84
C ALA A 37 -7.11 -19.06 6.33
N LYS A 38 -6.41 -18.13 5.71
CA LYS A 38 -6.14 -18.07 4.27
C LYS A 38 -4.65 -18.18 3.96
N ARG A 39 -4.33 -18.55 2.71
CA ARG A 39 -2.99 -18.44 2.12
C ARG A 39 -2.82 -17.03 1.59
N VAL A 40 -1.90 -16.29 2.16
CA VAL A 40 -1.75 -14.85 1.92
C VAL A 40 -0.39 -14.55 1.29
N LEU A 41 -0.39 -13.70 0.28
CA LEU A 41 0.81 -13.06 -0.28
C LEU A 41 0.76 -11.56 -0.02
N GLU A 42 1.78 -11.01 0.60
CA GLU A 42 2.03 -9.57 0.58
C GLU A 42 3.07 -9.24 -0.49
N VAL A 43 2.68 -8.41 -1.46
CA VAL A 43 3.57 -7.91 -2.53
C VAL A 43 4.03 -6.50 -2.18
N ALA A 44 5.32 -6.24 -2.40
CA ALA A 44 6.03 -5.03 -1.98
C ALA A 44 5.99 -4.84 -0.45
N CYS A 45 6.34 -5.90 0.28
CA CYS A 45 6.30 -5.94 1.74
C CYS A 45 7.33 -5.02 2.42
N GLY A 46 8.30 -4.49 1.66
CA GLY A 46 9.38 -3.67 2.20
C GLY A 46 10.21 -4.41 3.24
N ALA A 47 10.54 -3.74 4.35
CA ALA A 47 11.25 -4.34 5.48
C ALA A 47 10.35 -5.22 6.37
N GLY A 48 9.10 -5.47 5.95
CA GLY A 48 8.21 -6.43 6.61
C GLY A 48 7.50 -5.93 7.87
N ALA A 49 7.40 -4.63 8.10
CA ALA A 49 6.86 -4.08 9.33
C ALA A 49 5.49 -4.63 9.75
N GLY A 50 4.65 -5.03 8.81
CA GLY A 50 3.30 -5.55 9.06
C GLY A 50 3.16 -7.06 9.01
N LEU A 51 4.20 -7.80 8.63
CA LEU A 51 4.10 -9.26 8.44
C LEU A 51 3.67 -9.99 9.70
N GLY A 52 4.21 -9.60 10.86
CA GLY A 52 3.82 -10.20 12.13
C GLY A 52 2.35 -10.01 12.46
N LEU A 53 1.76 -8.88 12.09
CA LEU A 53 0.34 -8.61 12.30
C LEU A 53 -0.54 -9.42 11.34
N LEU A 54 -0.18 -9.50 10.05
CA LEU A 54 -0.89 -10.33 9.08
C LEU A 54 -0.83 -11.82 9.44
N ALA A 55 0.31 -12.28 9.96
CA ALA A 55 0.55 -13.70 10.23
C ALA A 55 -0.25 -14.29 11.41
N GLN A 56 -0.91 -13.46 12.22
CA GLN A 56 -1.53 -13.94 13.46
C GLN A 56 -2.66 -14.96 13.28
N SER A 57 -3.36 -14.89 12.16
CA SER A 57 -4.58 -15.69 11.94
C SER A 57 -4.62 -16.34 10.56
N VAL A 58 -3.50 -16.37 9.84
CA VAL A 58 -3.43 -16.95 8.49
C VAL A 58 -3.00 -18.42 8.53
N GLN A 59 -3.37 -19.16 7.50
CA GLN A 59 -2.87 -20.52 7.27
C GLN A 59 -1.40 -20.49 6.81
N GLN A 60 -1.08 -19.56 5.92
CA GLN A 60 0.25 -19.37 5.36
C GLN A 60 0.44 -17.91 4.96
N LEU A 61 1.59 -17.34 5.29
CA LEU A 61 2.01 -16.02 4.81
C LEU A 61 3.31 -16.15 3.99
N VAL A 62 3.29 -15.58 2.81
CA VAL A 62 4.48 -15.35 1.97
C VAL A 62 4.58 -13.86 1.73
N ALA A 63 5.79 -13.31 1.68
CA ALA A 63 6.00 -11.91 1.36
C ALA A 63 7.01 -11.76 0.22
N ALA A 64 6.76 -10.83 -0.67
CA ALA A 64 7.60 -10.56 -1.83
C ALA A 64 7.94 -9.07 -1.91
N ASP A 65 9.18 -8.76 -2.31
CA ASP A 65 9.61 -7.40 -2.63
C ASP A 65 10.65 -7.42 -3.75
N TYR A 66 10.73 -6.35 -4.51
CA TYR A 66 11.72 -6.19 -5.57
C TYR A 66 13.13 -5.97 -5.02
N SER A 67 13.25 -5.29 -3.88
CA SER A 67 14.52 -4.88 -3.28
C SER A 67 15.09 -5.95 -2.37
N LEU A 68 16.11 -6.66 -2.84
CA LEU A 68 16.83 -7.65 -2.04
C LEU A 68 17.38 -7.04 -0.73
N SER A 69 17.89 -5.80 -0.79
CA SER A 69 18.48 -5.15 0.39
C SER A 69 17.43 -4.85 1.48
N VAL A 70 16.21 -4.58 1.09
CA VAL A 70 15.09 -4.35 2.03
C VAL A 70 14.57 -5.68 2.59
N LEU A 71 14.47 -6.72 1.74
CA LEU A 71 14.12 -8.07 2.18
C LEU A 71 15.15 -8.66 3.16
N GLN A 72 16.44 -8.36 3.00
CA GLN A 72 17.46 -8.78 3.96
C GLN A 72 17.21 -8.18 5.36
N MET A 73 16.66 -6.97 5.46
CA MET A 73 16.27 -6.40 6.76
C MET A 73 15.09 -7.17 7.37
N ALA A 74 14.07 -7.50 6.57
CA ALA A 74 12.96 -8.34 7.00
C ALA A 74 13.46 -9.74 7.43
N GLN A 75 14.37 -10.35 6.64
CA GLN A 75 14.96 -11.65 6.95
C GLN A 75 15.74 -11.63 8.28
N ALA A 76 16.51 -10.58 8.53
CA ALA A 76 17.26 -10.44 9.78
C ALA A 76 16.32 -10.31 10.98
N HIS A 77 15.22 -9.57 10.85
CA HIS A 77 14.23 -9.39 11.92
C HIS A 77 13.43 -10.66 12.19
N TYR A 78 12.87 -11.28 11.15
CA TYR A 78 11.97 -12.43 11.28
C TYR A 78 12.66 -13.79 11.39
N THR A 79 13.97 -13.88 11.17
CA THR A 79 14.77 -15.10 11.35
C THR A 79 14.13 -16.33 10.69
N ARG A 80 13.72 -16.22 9.43
CA ARG A 80 13.03 -17.24 8.62
C ARG A 80 11.62 -17.64 9.09
N ARG A 81 10.97 -16.84 9.92
CA ARG A 81 9.58 -17.08 10.34
C ARG A 81 8.60 -17.13 9.14
N TYR A 82 8.86 -16.33 8.13
CA TYR A 82 8.05 -16.24 6.92
C TYR A 82 8.90 -16.43 5.68
N PRO A 83 8.41 -17.16 4.64
CA PRO A 83 9.03 -17.18 3.33
C PRO A 83 9.08 -15.77 2.72
N LEU A 84 10.27 -15.33 2.33
CA LEU A 84 10.53 -14.07 1.66
C LEU A 84 11.04 -14.34 0.25
N VAL A 85 10.43 -13.70 -0.75
CA VAL A 85 10.74 -13.87 -2.17
C VAL A 85 11.20 -12.55 -2.77
N CYS A 86 12.42 -12.54 -3.33
CA CYS A 86 12.88 -11.38 -4.10
C CYS A 86 12.41 -11.54 -5.55
N GLY A 87 11.60 -10.61 -6.04
CA GLY A 87 11.04 -10.70 -7.39
C GLY A 87 10.29 -9.46 -7.84
N ASP A 88 10.10 -9.37 -9.15
CA ASP A 88 9.28 -8.33 -9.76
C ASP A 88 7.80 -8.67 -9.60
N ALA A 89 7.01 -7.70 -9.15
CA ALA A 89 5.56 -7.85 -8.99
C ALA A 89 4.84 -8.18 -10.30
N SER A 90 5.44 -7.83 -11.45
CA SER A 90 4.90 -8.16 -12.77
C SER A 90 5.11 -9.64 -13.16
N TRP A 91 6.03 -10.35 -12.48
CA TRP A 91 6.42 -11.75 -12.80
C TRP A 91 6.67 -12.54 -11.52
N LEU A 92 5.60 -12.82 -10.79
CA LEU A 92 5.71 -13.50 -9.50
C LEU A 92 5.94 -15.01 -9.69
N PRO A 93 6.95 -15.62 -9.02
CA PRO A 93 7.33 -17.00 -9.22
C PRO A 93 6.40 -17.98 -8.50
N PHE A 94 5.10 -17.79 -8.64
CA PHE A 94 4.09 -18.66 -8.02
C PHE A 94 3.20 -19.29 -9.08
N PRO A 95 2.72 -20.53 -8.84
CA PRO A 95 1.73 -21.15 -9.72
C PRO A 95 0.39 -20.41 -9.71
N ALA A 96 -0.45 -20.67 -10.70
CA ALA A 96 -1.82 -20.18 -10.71
C ALA A 96 -2.58 -20.71 -9.49
N ALA A 97 -3.52 -19.92 -8.97
CA ALA A 97 -4.38 -20.25 -7.84
C ALA A 97 -3.60 -20.66 -6.55
N ALA A 98 -2.45 -20.05 -6.33
CA ALA A 98 -1.62 -20.34 -5.16
C ALA A 98 -2.11 -19.66 -3.88
N PHE A 99 -2.77 -18.52 -3.99
CA PHE A 99 -3.17 -17.69 -2.85
C PHE A 99 -4.67 -17.39 -2.83
N ASP A 100 -5.19 -17.23 -1.62
CA ASP A 100 -6.58 -16.85 -1.39
C ASP A 100 -6.72 -15.34 -1.20
N VAL A 101 -5.64 -14.67 -0.75
CA VAL A 101 -5.57 -13.21 -0.62
C VAL A 101 -4.21 -12.69 -1.07
N ILE A 102 -4.23 -11.60 -1.83
CA ILE A 102 -3.04 -10.80 -2.12
C ILE A 102 -3.24 -9.42 -1.52
N CYS A 103 -2.23 -8.95 -0.79
CA CYS A 103 -2.15 -7.58 -0.28
C CYS A 103 -1.05 -6.82 -1.03
N CYS A 104 -1.33 -5.57 -1.45
CA CYS A 104 -0.32 -4.66 -1.96
C CYS A 104 -0.62 -3.26 -1.43
N PHE A 105 0.23 -2.79 -0.51
CA PHE A 105 -0.01 -1.57 0.24
C PHE A 105 0.95 -0.46 -0.13
N GLU A 106 0.40 0.68 -0.62
CA GLU A 106 1.15 1.90 -0.94
C GLU A 106 2.33 1.68 -1.91
N ALA A 107 2.20 0.72 -2.84
CA ALA A 107 3.28 0.32 -3.73
C ALA A 107 2.92 0.37 -5.23
N LEU A 108 1.62 0.31 -5.57
CA LEU A 108 1.16 0.20 -6.96
C LEU A 108 1.77 1.29 -7.87
N TYR A 109 1.93 2.49 -7.36
CA TYR A 109 2.44 3.65 -8.11
C TYR A 109 3.97 3.66 -8.30
N TYR A 110 4.69 2.66 -7.79
CA TYR A 110 6.10 2.42 -8.10
C TYR A 110 6.29 1.41 -9.23
N LEU A 111 5.25 0.66 -9.58
CA LEU A 111 5.33 -0.34 -10.63
C LEU A 111 5.32 0.34 -12.01
N PRO A 112 6.26 0.00 -12.90
CA PRO A 112 6.29 0.58 -14.26
C PRO A 112 5.03 0.30 -15.06
N ASP A 113 4.49 -0.93 -14.93
CA ASP A 113 3.20 -1.35 -15.50
C ASP A 113 2.38 -2.08 -14.41
N TYR A 114 1.59 -1.32 -13.66
CA TYR A 114 0.73 -1.91 -12.64
C TYR A 114 -0.41 -2.77 -13.24
N ASN A 115 -0.78 -2.58 -14.51
CA ASN A 115 -1.76 -3.46 -15.16
C ASN A 115 -1.21 -4.88 -15.31
N HIS A 116 0.09 -5.03 -15.55
CA HIS A 116 0.73 -6.35 -15.57
C HIS A 116 0.65 -7.00 -14.18
N PHE A 117 0.97 -6.26 -13.12
CA PHE A 117 0.80 -6.75 -11.75
C PHE A 117 -0.64 -7.16 -11.45
N LEU A 118 -1.65 -6.42 -11.91
CA LEU A 118 -3.06 -6.80 -11.70
C LEU A 118 -3.40 -8.12 -12.41
N ARG A 119 -2.97 -8.31 -13.66
CA ARG A 119 -3.14 -9.59 -14.38
C ARG A 119 -2.42 -10.74 -13.70
N GLU A 120 -1.20 -10.50 -13.23
CA GLU A 120 -0.41 -11.50 -12.51
C GLU A 120 -1.06 -11.85 -11.16
N SER A 121 -1.54 -10.87 -10.42
CA SER A 121 -2.32 -11.09 -9.19
C SER A 121 -3.57 -11.92 -9.47
N ARG A 122 -4.29 -11.63 -10.57
CA ARG A 122 -5.45 -12.42 -10.99
C ARG A 122 -5.09 -13.88 -11.28
N ARG A 123 -3.94 -14.12 -11.93
CA ARG A 123 -3.46 -15.46 -12.27
C ARG A 123 -3.16 -16.30 -11.02
N ILE A 124 -2.51 -15.71 -10.02
CA ILE A 124 -2.05 -16.44 -8.83
C ILE A 124 -3.09 -16.49 -7.71
N LEU A 125 -4.18 -15.73 -7.80
CA LEU A 125 -5.34 -15.85 -6.92
C LEU A 125 -6.20 -17.05 -7.27
N THR A 126 -6.73 -17.72 -6.26
CA THR A 126 -7.81 -18.70 -6.41
C THR A 126 -9.06 -18.04 -7.00
N SER A 127 -9.96 -18.83 -7.59
CA SER A 127 -11.30 -18.36 -7.93
C SER A 127 -12.00 -17.83 -6.68
N GLY A 128 -12.56 -16.62 -6.74
CA GLY A 128 -13.12 -15.92 -5.59
C GLY A 128 -12.09 -15.41 -4.58
N GLY A 129 -10.80 -15.55 -4.86
CA GLY A 129 -9.73 -14.98 -4.03
C GLY A 129 -9.77 -13.46 -4.02
N THR A 130 -9.24 -12.84 -3.00
CA THR A 130 -9.34 -11.38 -2.76
C THR A 130 -8.04 -10.65 -3.06
N LEU A 131 -8.10 -9.56 -3.81
CA LEU A 131 -7.03 -8.57 -3.91
C LEU A 131 -7.37 -7.38 -3.03
N LEU A 132 -6.47 -7.03 -2.12
CA LEU A 132 -6.56 -5.86 -1.25
C LEU A 132 -5.44 -4.88 -1.61
N LEU A 133 -5.81 -3.70 -2.07
CA LEU A 133 -4.90 -2.61 -2.40
C LEU A 133 -5.08 -1.42 -1.47
N SER A 134 -4.00 -0.72 -1.16
CA SER A 134 -4.06 0.68 -0.74
C SER A 134 -3.16 1.54 -1.61
N VAL A 135 -3.67 2.69 -2.03
CA VAL A 135 -2.94 3.61 -2.90
C VAL A 135 -3.18 5.06 -2.48
N SER A 136 -2.18 5.90 -2.66
CA SER A 136 -2.34 7.34 -2.49
C SER A 136 -3.24 7.90 -3.59
N ASN A 137 -4.19 8.76 -3.22
CA ASN A 137 -5.17 9.33 -4.14
C ASN A 137 -4.61 10.56 -4.87
N PRO A 138 -4.40 10.51 -6.20
CA PRO A 138 -3.86 11.63 -6.95
C PRO A 138 -4.85 12.80 -7.09
N ASP A 139 -6.16 12.54 -6.98
CA ASP A 139 -7.19 13.56 -7.06
C ASP A 139 -7.40 14.31 -5.74
N TRP A 140 -6.79 13.84 -4.64
CA TRP A 140 -6.86 14.54 -3.38
C TRP A 140 -6.25 15.94 -3.48
N ARG A 141 -7.00 16.96 -3.04
CA ARG A 141 -6.65 18.40 -3.23
C ARG A 141 -5.24 18.82 -2.79
N TYR A 142 -4.61 18.08 -1.88
CA TYR A 142 -3.26 18.36 -1.38
C TYR A 142 -2.24 17.30 -1.82
N PHE A 143 -2.58 16.53 -2.84
CA PHE A 143 -1.71 15.50 -3.36
C PHE A 143 -0.38 16.09 -3.87
N VAL A 144 0.71 15.39 -3.55
CA VAL A 144 2.04 15.65 -4.07
C VAL A 144 2.66 14.30 -4.40
N PRO A 145 3.10 14.08 -5.65
CA PRO A 145 3.72 12.81 -6.04
C PRO A 145 4.97 12.54 -5.22
N GLY A 146 5.23 11.26 -4.97
CA GLY A 146 6.44 10.78 -4.31
C GLY A 146 7.62 10.72 -5.24
N LEU A 147 8.80 10.44 -4.67
CA LEU A 147 10.00 10.14 -5.47
C LEU A 147 9.88 8.73 -6.08
N LEU A 148 10.52 8.52 -7.22
CA LEU A 148 10.58 7.23 -7.92
C LEU A 148 9.21 6.66 -8.31
N THR A 149 8.15 7.45 -8.24
CA THR A 149 6.82 7.02 -8.65
C THR A 149 6.67 7.13 -10.16
N THR A 150 5.98 6.16 -10.74
CA THR A 150 5.74 6.11 -12.19
C THR A 150 4.38 6.69 -12.55
N HIS A 151 3.33 6.18 -11.92
CA HIS A 151 1.96 6.59 -12.22
C HIS A 151 1.04 6.37 -11.02
N TYR A 152 0.22 7.37 -10.71
CA TYR A 152 -0.83 7.25 -9.69
C TYR A 152 -2.19 7.10 -10.40
N PRO A 153 -2.84 5.94 -10.32
CA PRO A 153 -4.17 5.80 -10.90
C PRO A 153 -5.20 6.60 -10.11
N THR A 154 -6.08 7.28 -10.82
CA THR A 154 -7.31 7.85 -10.22
C THR A 154 -8.27 6.72 -9.85
N ALA A 155 -9.27 7.00 -9.01
CA ALA A 155 -10.27 6.00 -8.63
C ALA A 155 -10.94 5.33 -9.85
N PRO A 156 -11.44 6.07 -10.87
CA PRO A 156 -12.02 5.45 -12.07
C PRO A 156 -11.00 4.66 -12.90
N ALA A 157 -9.78 5.17 -13.05
CA ALA A 157 -8.75 4.48 -13.82
C ALA A 157 -8.35 3.15 -13.16
N LEU A 158 -8.22 3.13 -11.83
CA LEU A 158 -7.92 1.92 -11.07
C LEU A 158 -9.06 0.89 -11.18
N ALA A 159 -10.33 1.35 -11.03
CA ALA A 159 -11.49 0.49 -11.20
C ALA A 159 -11.53 -0.14 -12.59
N GLN A 160 -11.33 0.65 -13.66
CA GLN A 160 -11.31 0.13 -15.03
C GLN A 160 -10.16 -0.87 -15.26
N SER A 161 -8.97 -0.59 -14.71
CA SER A 161 -7.82 -1.50 -14.81
C SER A 161 -8.10 -2.84 -14.12
N LEU A 162 -8.76 -2.83 -12.97
CA LEU A 162 -9.14 -4.04 -12.24
C LEU A 162 -10.17 -4.86 -13.01
N LEU A 163 -11.21 -4.21 -13.56
CA LEU A 163 -12.19 -4.88 -14.41
C LEU A 163 -11.53 -5.51 -15.64
N ASN A 164 -10.64 -4.78 -16.31
CA ASN A 164 -9.88 -5.27 -17.49
C ASN A 164 -8.95 -6.44 -17.13
N ALA A 165 -8.50 -6.54 -15.88
CA ALA A 165 -7.71 -7.66 -15.38
C ALA A 165 -8.56 -8.87 -14.93
N GLY A 166 -9.91 -8.79 -15.03
CA GLY A 166 -10.84 -9.88 -14.69
C GLY A 166 -11.19 -9.95 -13.20
N PHE A 167 -11.08 -8.84 -12.48
CA PHE A 167 -11.61 -8.73 -11.12
C PHE A 167 -13.08 -8.30 -11.13
N THR A 168 -13.83 -8.79 -10.14
CA THR A 168 -15.25 -8.50 -9.91
C THR A 168 -15.46 -7.97 -8.48
N ASP A 169 -16.69 -7.64 -8.12
CA ASP A 169 -17.08 -7.20 -6.77
C ASP A 169 -16.22 -6.07 -6.21
N LEU A 170 -15.88 -5.10 -7.08
CA LEU A 170 -15.04 -3.98 -6.72
C LEU A 170 -15.69 -3.10 -5.63
N GLN A 171 -15.01 -2.95 -4.53
CA GLN A 171 -15.38 -2.04 -3.44
C GLN A 171 -14.27 -1.03 -3.24
N LEU A 172 -14.59 0.24 -3.37
CA LEU A 172 -13.66 1.35 -3.19
C LEU A 172 -14.02 2.14 -1.93
N PHE A 173 -13.00 2.43 -1.12
CA PHE A 173 -13.16 3.23 0.09
C PHE A 173 -12.10 4.33 0.16
N GLY A 174 -12.51 5.48 0.69
CA GLY A 174 -11.61 6.59 1.02
C GLY A 174 -11.36 6.67 2.52
N ILE A 175 -10.13 7.01 2.90
CA ILE A 175 -9.76 7.31 4.29
C ILE A 175 -9.03 8.64 4.38
N LEU A 176 -8.98 9.22 5.59
CA LEU A 176 -8.34 10.50 5.88
C LEU A 176 -8.92 11.66 5.06
N PRO A 177 -10.19 12.00 5.28
CA PRO A 177 -10.82 13.09 4.54
C PRO A 177 -10.17 14.44 4.88
N SER A 178 -9.99 15.29 3.87
CA SER A 178 -9.40 16.63 4.01
C SER A 178 -10.24 17.57 4.89
N SER A 179 -11.52 17.28 5.05
CA SER A 179 -12.43 18.04 5.92
C SER A 179 -12.09 17.91 7.41
N ALA A 180 -11.43 16.78 7.80
CA ALA A 180 -10.95 16.57 9.17
C ALA A 180 -9.65 17.33 9.49
N ALA A 181 -9.00 17.94 8.50
CA ALA A 181 -7.75 18.66 8.70
C ALA A 181 -8.00 20.04 9.34
N SER A 182 -7.30 20.34 10.44
CA SER A 182 -7.31 21.67 11.04
C SER A 182 -6.78 22.75 10.08
N PRO A 183 -7.11 24.04 10.26
CA PRO A 183 -6.58 25.12 9.43
C PRO A 183 -5.05 25.12 9.35
N LEU A 184 -4.38 24.82 10.47
CA LEU A 184 -2.91 24.70 10.54
C LEU A 184 -2.40 23.52 9.70
N THR A 185 -3.08 22.40 9.72
CA THR A 185 -2.76 21.25 8.88
C THR A 185 -2.91 21.57 7.40
N ARG A 186 -3.97 22.28 7.02
CA ARG A 186 -4.17 22.73 5.63
C ARG A 186 -3.06 23.67 5.18
N LEU A 187 -2.67 24.64 6.03
CA LEU A 187 -1.54 25.54 5.74
C LEU A 187 -0.24 24.76 5.54
N ARG A 188 0.05 23.77 6.41
CA ARG A 188 1.23 22.88 6.26
C ARG A 188 1.23 22.11 4.95
N HIS A 189 0.06 21.62 4.51
CA HIS A 189 -0.05 20.93 3.23
C HIS A 189 0.21 21.87 2.04
N HIS A 190 -0.31 23.10 2.07
CA HIS A 190 -0.03 24.11 1.05
C HIS A 190 1.44 24.49 1.01
N LEU A 191 2.06 24.75 2.17
CA LEU A 191 3.49 25.06 2.25
C LEU A 191 4.37 23.92 1.73
N ARG A 192 4.07 22.69 2.15
CA ARG A 192 4.77 21.50 1.66
C ARG A 192 4.67 21.35 0.15
N ARG A 193 3.46 21.51 -0.41
CA ARG A 193 3.24 21.43 -1.85
C ARG A 193 4.06 22.48 -2.58
N TRP A 194 4.03 23.73 -2.13
CA TRP A 194 4.77 24.83 -2.71
C TRP A 194 6.29 24.59 -2.67
N VAL A 195 6.84 24.17 -1.52
CA VAL A 195 8.26 23.89 -1.35
C VAL A 195 8.72 22.75 -2.26
N LEU A 196 7.97 21.66 -2.34
CA LEU A 196 8.32 20.50 -3.16
C LEU A 196 8.15 20.76 -4.67
N GLN A 197 7.21 21.59 -5.06
CA GLN A 197 7.06 22.02 -6.45
C GLN A 197 8.18 23.00 -6.88
N ALA A 198 8.62 23.87 -5.97
CA ALA A 198 9.71 24.82 -6.24
C ALA A 198 11.09 24.14 -6.31
N ASN A 199 11.32 23.08 -5.50
CA ASN A 199 12.59 22.35 -5.52
C ASN A 199 12.40 20.90 -5.05
N PRO A 200 12.20 19.94 -5.98
CA PRO A 200 12.04 18.52 -5.65
C PRO A 200 13.23 17.91 -4.88
N SER A 201 14.43 18.43 -5.05
CA SER A 201 15.64 17.93 -4.37
C SER A 201 15.61 18.15 -2.85
N ILE A 202 14.78 19.08 -2.35
CA ILE A 202 14.56 19.30 -0.91
C ILE A 202 13.88 18.11 -0.23
N ALA A 203 13.25 17.23 -1.00
CA ALA A 203 12.57 16.05 -0.46
C ALA A 203 13.52 14.98 0.11
N THR A 204 14.83 15.10 -0.13
CA THR A 204 15.85 14.13 0.28
C THR A 204 16.91 14.74 1.20
N GLY A 205 17.54 13.90 2.01
CA GLY A 205 18.71 14.27 2.83
C GLY A 205 18.40 14.93 4.17
N VAL A 206 19.44 15.51 4.78
CA VAL A 206 19.40 16.14 6.12
C VAL A 206 18.40 17.30 6.17
N PHE A 207 18.28 18.06 5.10
CA PHE A 207 17.35 19.19 5.02
C PHE A 207 15.90 18.74 5.07
N ALA A 208 15.56 17.61 4.43
CA ALA A 208 14.22 17.02 4.51
C ALA A 208 13.87 16.59 5.95
N GLN A 209 14.83 16.06 6.70
CA GLN A 209 14.61 15.69 8.11
C GLN A 209 14.42 16.93 8.99
N THR A 210 15.21 17.99 8.78
CA THR A 210 15.05 19.25 9.51
C THR A 210 13.72 19.91 9.20
N LEU A 211 13.31 19.94 7.94
CA LEU A 211 12.00 20.44 7.53
C LEU A 211 10.85 19.61 8.09
N LYS A 212 10.98 18.27 8.13
CA LYS A 212 10.01 17.39 8.82
C LYS A 212 9.89 17.74 10.30
N ARG A 213 11.02 17.95 11.00
CA ARG A 213 11.00 18.34 12.44
C ARG A 213 10.32 19.68 12.67
N LEU A 214 10.50 20.65 11.77
CA LEU A 214 9.85 21.97 11.86
C LEU A 214 8.35 21.90 11.53
N LEU A 215 7.95 21.08 10.57
CA LEU A 215 6.57 20.97 10.11
C LEU A 215 5.71 20.04 10.96
N TYR A 216 6.30 19.06 11.64
CA TYR A 216 5.59 18.06 12.43
C TYR A 216 6.01 18.11 13.89
N SER A 217 5.05 18.35 14.76
CA SER A 217 5.25 18.51 16.21
C SER A 217 5.73 17.22 16.91
N ARG A 218 5.51 16.04 16.31
CA ARG A 218 5.90 14.75 16.87
C ARG A 218 6.31 13.80 15.75
N LEU A 219 7.57 13.38 15.79
CA LEU A 219 8.11 12.30 14.98
C LEU A 219 8.41 11.11 15.89
N LEU A 220 8.04 9.93 15.45
CA LEU A 220 8.22 8.67 16.17
C LEU A 220 9.04 7.72 15.29
N PRO A 221 9.92 6.90 15.85
CA PRO A 221 10.62 5.88 15.10
C PRO A 221 9.62 4.83 14.60
N MET A 222 9.83 4.39 13.37
CA MET A 222 9.07 3.29 12.81
C MET A 222 9.48 1.98 13.50
N PRO A 223 8.54 1.18 14.02
CA PRO A 223 8.88 -0.11 14.60
C PRO A 223 9.33 -1.09 13.50
N ALA A 224 10.25 -2.00 13.85
CA ALA A 224 10.64 -3.08 12.95
C ALA A 224 9.49 -4.06 12.69
N GLU A 225 8.58 -4.20 13.67
CA GLU A 225 7.36 -5.02 13.57
C GLU A 225 6.20 -4.32 14.27
N LEU A 226 5.06 -4.24 13.59
CA LEU A 226 3.80 -3.79 14.18
C LEU A 226 3.22 -4.89 15.06
N THR A 227 3.16 -4.65 16.36
CA THR A 227 2.38 -5.51 17.27
C THR A 227 0.90 -5.10 17.23
N PRO A 228 -0.05 -6.02 17.53
CA PRO A 228 -1.48 -5.69 17.59
C PRO A 228 -1.78 -4.52 18.52
N HIS A 229 -1.15 -4.51 19.69
CA HIS A 229 -1.32 -3.45 20.68
C HIS A 229 -0.83 -2.09 20.13
N ALA A 230 0.36 -2.05 19.54
CA ALA A 230 0.91 -0.83 18.96
C ALA A 230 0.08 -0.36 17.74
N ALA A 231 -0.33 -1.29 16.89
CA ALA A 231 -1.16 -0.97 15.73
C ALA A 231 -2.54 -0.42 16.16
N ALA A 232 -3.20 -1.03 17.13
CA ALA A 232 -4.47 -0.55 17.67
C ALA A 232 -4.34 0.84 18.33
N ALA A 233 -3.29 1.06 19.10
CA ALA A 233 -3.03 2.34 19.76
C ALA A 233 -2.71 3.47 18.75
N MET A 234 -2.04 3.16 17.64
CA MET A 234 -1.67 4.13 16.61
C MET A 234 -2.72 4.26 15.50
N GLY A 235 -3.37 3.15 15.12
CA GLY A 235 -4.30 3.10 14.00
C GLY A 235 -5.62 3.79 14.26
N GLY A 236 -6.08 3.79 15.52
CA GLY A 236 -7.38 4.31 15.89
C GLY A 236 -8.52 3.68 15.08
N GLU A 237 -9.73 4.16 15.26
CA GLU A 237 -10.86 3.82 14.41
C GLU A 237 -10.87 4.72 13.17
N VAL A 238 -10.19 4.29 12.09
CA VAL A 238 -10.19 5.03 10.83
C VAL A 238 -11.48 4.72 10.08
N LYS A 239 -12.33 5.72 9.95
CA LYS A 239 -13.58 5.59 9.20
C LYS A 239 -13.28 5.37 7.71
N MET A 240 -13.71 4.25 7.19
CA MET A 240 -13.72 3.94 5.76
C MET A 240 -15.02 4.48 5.15
N THR A 241 -14.91 5.34 4.16
CA THR A 241 -16.06 5.93 3.46
C THR A 241 -16.19 5.23 2.11
N PRO A 242 -17.30 4.52 1.82
CA PRO A 242 -17.54 3.97 0.49
C PRO A 242 -17.51 5.06 -0.58
N LEU A 243 -16.87 4.79 -1.69
CA LEU A 243 -16.73 5.71 -2.81
C LEU A 243 -17.27 5.09 -4.09
N PRO A 244 -17.82 5.92 -4.99
CA PRO A 244 -18.19 5.47 -6.32
C PRO A 244 -16.95 5.13 -7.15
N LEU A 245 -17.10 4.18 -8.08
CA LEU A 245 -16.03 3.72 -8.95
C LEU A 245 -15.84 4.59 -10.21
N ASP A 246 -16.84 5.38 -10.57
CA ASP A 246 -16.99 6.07 -11.85
C ASP A 246 -16.54 7.55 -11.84
N ARG A 247 -16.16 8.07 -10.69
CA ARG A 247 -15.79 9.48 -10.56
C ARG A 247 -14.62 9.69 -9.60
N PRO A 248 -13.81 10.76 -9.82
CA PRO A 248 -12.70 11.12 -8.95
C PRO A 248 -13.16 11.47 -7.52
N ASP A 249 -12.34 11.12 -6.54
CA ASP A 249 -12.51 11.56 -5.15
C ASP A 249 -11.47 12.61 -4.78
N THR A 250 -11.91 13.84 -4.51
CA THR A 250 -11.01 14.95 -4.15
C THR A 250 -10.86 15.17 -2.64
N VAL A 251 -11.53 14.35 -1.85
CA VAL A 251 -11.68 14.52 -0.40
C VAL A 251 -10.72 13.65 0.38
N HIS A 252 -10.60 12.37 0.05
CA HIS A 252 -9.84 11.41 0.82
C HIS A 252 -8.41 11.28 0.30
N ARG A 253 -7.48 11.11 1.22
CA ARG A 253 -6.04 11.07 0.90
C ARG A 253 -5.59 9.71 0.38
N VAL A 254 -6.18 8.63 0.87
CA VAL A 254 -5.83 7.26 0.51
C VAL A 254 -7.07 6.51 0.06
N LEU A 255 -6.92 5.75 -0.99
CA LEU A 255 -7.94 4.84 -1.51
C LEU A 255 -7.59 3.41 -1.10
N TYR A 256 -8.61 2.66 -0.67
CA TYR A 256 -8.56 1.22 -0.47
C TYR A 256 -9.47 0.55 -1.47
N VAL A 257 -8.99 -0.51 -2.08
CA VAL A 257 -9.78 -1.33 -3.00
C VAL A 257 -9.77 -2.77 -2.53
N LEU A 258 -10.94 -3.35 -2.43
CA LEU A 258 -11.16 -4.78 -2.31
C LEU A 258 -11.86 -5.25 -3.58
N CYS A 259 -11.38 -6.35 -4.14
CA CYS A 259 -12.04 -6.98 -5.29
C CYS A 259 -11.79 -8.48 -5.28
N SER A 260 -12.69 -9.22 -5.94
CA SER A 260 -12.64 -10.65 -6.05
C SER A 260 -12.04 -11.08 -7.39
N ALA A 261 -11.24 -12.13 -7.39
CA ALA A 261 -10.87 -12.82 -8.61
C ALA A 261 -12.11 -13.54 -9.16
N GLY A 262 -12.70 -13.03 -10.23
CA GLY A 262 -13.91 -13.62 -10.84
C GLY A 262 -13.78 -15.12 -11.10
N SER A 263 -14.89 -15.83 -11.19
CA SER A 263 -14.86 -17.25 -11.50
C SER A 263 -14.31 -17.49 -12.91
N SER A 264 -13.56 -18.58 -13.09
CA SER A 264 -13.04 -18.94 -14.42
C SER A 264 -14.13 -19.19 -15.48
N ALA A 265 -15.39 -19.36 -15.08
CA ALA A 265 -16.53 -19.50 -15.96
C ALA A 265 -16.94 -18.17 -16.63
N GLU A 266 -16.79 -17.04 -15.95
CA GLU A 266 -17.16 -15.70 -16.48
C GLU A 266 -16.14 -15.15 -17.49
N ALA A 267 -14.89 -15.61 -17.44
CA ALA A 267 -13.85 -15.20 -18.36
C ALA A 267 -14.01 -15.78 -19.78
N CYS A 268 -14.81 -16.84 -19.94
CA CYS A 268 -15.04 -17.49 -21.25
C CYS A 268 -16.18 -16.84 -22.06
N GLU A 269 -17.07 -16.07 -21.40
CA GLU A 269 -18.18 -15.40 -22.08
C GLU A 269 -17.85 -13.96 -22.54
N ALA A 270 -16.73 -13.40 -22.10
CA ALA A 270 -16.34 -12.00 -22.40
C ALA A 270 -15.47 -11.84 -23.66
N ASN A 271 -15.22 -12.91 -24.43
CA ASN A 271 -14.44 -12.81 -25.69
C ASN A 271 -15.26 -13.44 -26.83
N PRO A 272 -16.04 -12.65 -27.60
CA PRO A 272 -16.71 -13.11 -28.80
C PRO A 272 -15.76 -13.31 -29.98
#